data_d4a5d9bab7a69ee8de48099bfcde90d5
#
_entry.id   d4a5d9bab7a69ee8de48099bfcde90d5
#
_cell.length_a   1.000
_cell.length_b   1.000
_cell.length_c   1.000
_cell.angle_alpha   90.00
_cell.angle_beta   90.00
_cell.angle_gamma   90.00
#
_symmetry.space_group_name_H-M   'P 1'
#
loop_
_entity.id
_entity.type
_entity.pdbx_description
1 polymer ?
#
loop_
_entity_poly.entity_id
_entity_poly.type
_entity_poly.pdbx_seq_one_letter_code
_entity_poly.pdbx_strand_id
1 'polypeptide(L)'
;MSERRTDVVDPDAEREVDLRSAWSRIAARWWLPVGGLVVGAILGVLVSLGSSQVYKAQTLVYLGQPFTPGGAGQIQSLATNPRTVSETIRSEVALEKAARAADMRLGQLRGNVTSSIVTTAGQPKNLSPLVTIQVLAPTRAKASKAADSLAASVIAQVSPYVLEKIRELEQQIANNQRQLAEVDRRIAIATQQQNLALAPDSPLSLTEKLLVSTNSNATINSAEGRRASIQSDLTSARQLLSLAENVERSRIVLPAAAQKASATSRRNAAAVGGLIGLLLGGLAAIVADPWIQRRSAASA
;
A
#
# COMPACT_ATOMS: atom_id res chain seq x y z
N MET A 1 77.86 29.65 40.22
CA MET A 1 76.87 29.85 39.19
C MET A 1 76.04 28.59 39.10
N SER A 2 74.86 28.63 39.70
CA SER A 2 73.96 27.48 39.79
C SER A 2 72.81 27.72 38.79
N GLU A 3 72.77 26.95 37.73
CA GLU A 3 71.70 26.99 36.80
C GLU A 3 70.46 26.27 37.39
N ARG A 4 69.43 27.04 37.64
CA ARG A 4 68.06 26.52 37.92
C ARG A 4 67.43 26.04 36.64
N ARG A 5 67.36 24.72 36.47
CA ARG A 5 66.49 24.11 35.49
C ARG A 5 65.05 24.33 35.93
N THR A 6 64.32 25.15 35.20
CA THR A 6 62.85 25.23 35.26
C THR A 6 62.28 24.04 34.50
N ASP A 7 61.75 23.10 35.26
CA ASP A 7 60.91 22.04 34.66
C ASP A 7 59.66 22.68 34.05
N VAL A 8 59.66 22.78 32.75
CA VAL A 8 58.43 23.10 31.96
C VAL A 8 57.55 21.92 32.06
N VAL A 9 56.45 22.01 32.82
CA VAL A 9 55.34 21.02 32.81
C VAL A 9 54.70 21.08 31.47
N ASP A 10 54.87 20.02 30.69
CA ASP A 10 54.23 19.84 29.40
C ASP A 10 52.72 19.73 29.59
N PRO A 11 51.89 20.70 29.09
CA PRO A 11 50.45 20.67 29.26
C PRO A 11 49.75 19.59 28.44
N ASP A 12 50.46 18.97 27.49
CA ASP A 12 49.94 17.94 26.58
C ASP A 12 50.31 16.51 26.97
N ALA A 13 50.78 16.30 28.23
CA ALA A 13 50.91 14.94 28.76
C ALA A 13 49.50 14.27 28.71
N GLU A 14 49.25 13.52 27.64
CA GLU A 14 48.05 12.69 27.45
C GLU A 14 47.83 11.92 28.76
N ARG A 15 46.68 12.18 29.41
CA ARG A 15 46.24 11.39 30.55
C ARG A 15 45.96 9.98 30.00
N GLU A 16 46.97 9.14 29.97
CA GLU A 16 46.76 7.71 29.69
C GLU A 16 45.73 7.21 30.70
N VAL A 17 44.56 6.90 30.21
CA VAL A 17 43.49 6.26 31.00
C VAL A 17 44.00 4.87 31.34
N ASP A 18 44.57 4.70 32.54
CA ASP A 18 45.03 3.40 32.99
C ASP A 18 43.85 2.44 33.17
N LEU A 19 43.54 1.74 32.07
CA LEU A 19 42.46 0.76 32.01
C LEU A 19 42.64 -0.37 33.05
N ARG A 20 43.87 -0.66 33.43
CA ARG A 20 44.19 -1.68 34.41
C ARG A 20 43.77 -1.25 35.82
N SER A 21 43.97 0.03 36.16
CA SER A 21 43.51 0.60 37.44
C SER A 21 41.99 0.72 37.49
N ALA A 22 41.33 1.07 36.35
CA ALA A 22 39.87 1.09 36.26
C ALA A 22 39.24 -0.31 36.45
N TRP A 23 39.86 -1.32 35.84
CA TRP A 23 39.39 -2.71 35.98
C TRP A 23 39.52 -3.25 37.41
N SER A 24 40.64 -2.98 38.10
CA SER A 24 40.85 -3.36 39.51
C SER A 24 39.82 -2.72 40.45
N ARG A 25 39.40 -1.47 40.18
CA ARG A 25 38.36 -0.74 40.95
C ARG A 25 36.99 -1.36 40.73
N ILE A 26 36.66 -1.73 39.49
CA ILE A 26 35.40 -2.42 39.16
C ILE A 26 35.37 -3.80 39.81
N ALA A 27 36.48 -4.57 39.76
CA ALA A 27 36.58 -5.89 40.37
C ALA A 27 36.48 -5.84 41.91
N ALA A 28 37.04 -4.85 42.57
CA ALA A 28 36.94 -4.66 44.02
C ALA A 28 35.49 -4.38 44.47
N ARG A 29 34.61 -3.87 43.55
CA ARG A 29 33.22 -3.51 43.83
C ARG A 29 32.23 -4.10 42.82
N TRP A 30 32.47 -5.35 42.45
CA TRP A 30 31.68 -6.07 41.48
C TRP A 30 30.16 -6.07 41.75
N TRP A 31 29.77 -5.85 43.02
CA TRP A 31 28.35 -5.76 43.41
C TRP A 31 27.64 -4.51 42.84
N LEU A 32 28.34 -3.40 42.54
CA LEU A 32 27.74 -2.21 41.91
C LEU A 32 27.33 -2.42 40.48
N PRO A 33 28.17 -2.93 39.57
CA PRO A 33 27.77 -3.32 38.21
C PRO A 33 26.67 -4.37 38.22
N VAL A 34 26.77 -5.38 39.10
CA VAL A 34 25.72 -6.45 39.19
C VAL A 34 24.42 -5.86 39.75
N GLY A 35 24.46 -5.04 40.77
CA GLY A 35 23.30 -4.33 41.29
C GLY A 35 22.65 -3.44 40.19
N GLY A 36 23.48 -2.67 39.48
CA GLY A 36 23.03 -1.88 38.31
C GLY A 36 22.37 -2.72 37.25
N LEU A 37 22.94 -3.89 36.89
CA LEU A 37 22.36 -4.82 35.93
C LEU A 37 20.98 -5.31 36.40
N VAL A 38 20.82 -5.74 37.64
CA VAL A 38 19.55 -6.23 38.20
C VAL A 38 18.49 -5.11 38.20
N VAL A 39 18.84 -3.94 38.74
CA VAL A 39 17.92 -2.79 38.77
C VAL A 39 17.56 -2.34 37.37
N GLY A 40 18.53 -2.26 36.46
CA GLY A 40 18.30 -1.90 35.06
C GLY A 40 17.40 -2.92 34.34
N ALA A 41 17.59 -4.22 34.59
CA ALA A 41 16.74 -5.27 34.02
C ALA A 41 15.29 -5.17 34.53
N ILE A 42 15.11 -4.94 35.86
CA ILE A 42 13.77 -4.74 36.46
C ILE A 42 13.09 -3.50 35.86
N LEU A 43 13.79 -2.37 35.77
CA LEU A 43 13.25 -1.15 35.15
C LEU A 43 12.91 -1.38 33.68
N GLY A 44 13.75 -2.07 32.92
CA GLY A 44 13.47 -2.44 31.53
C GLY A 44 12.20 -3.28 31.39
N VAL A 45 11.99 -4.25 32.28
CA VAL A 45 10.75 -5.05 32.32
C VAL A 45 9.55 -4.19 32.69
N LEU A 46 9.65 -3.32 33.70
CA LEU A 46 8.57 -2.43 34.14
C LEU A 46 8.13 -1.48 33.01
N VAL A 47 9.07 -0.89 32.28
CA VAL A 47 8.79 -0.06 31.10
C VAL A 47 8.10 -0.88 30.01
N SER A 48 8.53 -2.13 29.78
CA SER A 48 7.91 -3.03 28.81
C SER A 48 6.49 -3.47 29.21
N LEU A 49 6.18 -3.57 30.50
CA LEU A 49 4.84 -3.87 31.00
C LEU A 49 3.85 -2.71 30.80
N GLY A 50 4.35 -1.46 30.82
CA GLY A 50 3.54 -0.26 30.54
C GLY A 50 3.26 -0.04 29.04
N SER A 51 3.93 -0.74 28.13
CA SER A 51 3.67 -0.63 26.70
C SER A 51 2.39 -1.37 26.31
N SER A 52 1.40 -0.63 25.82
CA SER A 52 0.14 -1.21 25.31
C SER A 52 0.41 -2.13 24.11
N GLN A 53 -0.32 -3.25 24.03
CA GLN A 53 -0.22 -4.12 22.87
C GLN A 53 -0.71 -3.37 21.62
N VAL A 54 0.09 -3.43 20.56
CA VAL A 54 -0.22 -2.81 19.28
C VAL A 54 -0.37 -3.90 18.23
N TYR A 55 -1.39 -3.78 17.41
CA TYR A 55 -1.65 -4.65 16.27
C TYR A 55 -1.34 -3.93 14.98
N LYS A 56 -0.66 -4.61 14.06
CA LYS A 56 -0.29 -4.14 12.74
C LYS A 56 -1.21 -4.80 11.72
N ALA A 57 -2.06 -4.03 11.06
CA ALA A 57 -2.81 -4.48 9.90
C ALA A 57 -2.07 -4.12 8.62
N GLN A 58 -2.13 -5.01 7.65
CA GLN A 58 -1.58 -4.79 6.30
C GLN A 58 -2.65 -5.12 5.28
N THR A 59 -2.81 -4.26 4.28
CA THR A 59 -3.64 -4.48 3.10
C THR A 59 -2.84 -4.18 1.85
N LEU A 60 -3.06 -4.97 0.80
CA LEU A 60 -2.40 -4.79 -0.50
C LEU A 60 -3.42 -4.28 -1.51
N VAL A 61 -3.13 -3.13 -2.08
CA VAL A 61 -3.98 -2.46 -3.07
C VAL A 61 -3.27 -2.47 -4.43
N TYR A 62 -3.97 -2.94 -5.44
CA TYR A 62 -3.61 -2.76 -6.84
C TYR A 62 -4.23 -1.45 -7.33
N LEU A 63 -3.41 -0.54 -7.82
CA LEU A 63 -3.83 0.80 -8.25
C LEU A 63 -4.46 0.82 -9.65
N GLY A 64 -4.34 -0.30 -10.38
CA GLY A 64 -4.72 -0.35 -11.77
C GLY A 64 -3.65 0.24 -12.72
N GLN A 65 -3.81 -0.07 -13.99
CA GLN A 65 -2.97 0.46 -15.07
C GLN A 65 -3.89 1.00 -16.16
N PRO A 66 -4.34 2.27 -16.07
CA PRO A 66 -5.27 2.83 -17.03
C PRO A 66 -4.64 2.91 -18.43
N PHE A 67 -5.41 2.53 -19.44
CA PHE A 67 -5.06 2.66 -20.85
C PHE A 67 -5.90 3.74 -21.52
N THR A 68 -5.41 4.24 -22.65
CA THR A 68 -6.18 5.14 -23.52
C THR A 68 -7.53 4.51 -23.87
N PRO A 69 -8.57 5.30 -24.24
CA PRO A 69 -9.88 4.76 -24.57
C PRO A 69 -9.85 3.62 -25.60
N GLY A 70 -8.97 3.71 -26.60
CA GLY A 70 -8.77 2.68 -27.61
C GLY A 70 -7.84 1.52 -27.19
N GLY A 71 -7.32 1.50 -25.97
CA GLY A 71 -6.44 0.44 -25.47
C GLY A 71 -5.00 0.44 -26.01
N ALA A 72 -4.63 1.39 -26.87
CA ALA A 72 -3.36 1.38 -27.59
C ALA A 72 -2.14 1.78 -26.74
N GLY A 73 -2.33 2.45 -25.61
CA GLY A 73 -1.22 2.93 -24.77
C GLY A 73 -1.60 3.10 -23.32
N GLN A 74 -0.65 2.87 -22.43
CA GLN A 74 -0.83 3.09 -20.99
C GLN A 74 -0.79 4.58 -20.65
N ILE A 75 -1.75 5.05 -19.86
CA ILE A 75 -1.78 6.42 -19.36
C ILE A 75 -1.03 6.46 -18.03
N GLN A 76 -0.02 7.32 -17.95
CA GLN A 76 0.61 7.65 -16.67
C GLN A 76 -0.25 8.71 -15.96
N SER A 77 -1.16 8.26 -15.10
CA SER A 77 -2.00 9.15 -14.31
C SER A 77 -1.32 9.51 -12.99
N LEU A 78 -1.41 10.79 -12.61
CA LEU A 78 -1.01 11.23 -11.26
C LEU A 78 -1.80 10.49 -10.18
N ALA A 79 -3.06 10.15 -10.43
CA ALA A 79 -3.92 9.45 -9.49
C ALA A 79 -3.40 8.03 -9.17
N THR A 80 -2.84 7.32 -10.16
CA THR A 80 -2.28 5.97 -9.98
C THR A 80 -0.79 5.98 -9.63
N ASN A 81 -0.18 7.17 -9.49
CA ASN A 81 1.21 7.28 -9.05
C ASN A 81 1.33 6.90 -7.56
N PRO A 82 2.18 5.93 -7.19
CA PRO A 82 2.31 5.49 -5.81
C PRO A 82 2.69 6.58 -4.81
N ARG A 83 3.40 7.63 -5.24
CA ARG A 83 3.71 8.79 -4.39
C ARG A 83 2.47 9.59 -4.07
N THR A 84 1.66 9.93 -5.09
CA THR A 84 0.40 10.65 -4.90
C THR A 84 -0.55 9.84 -4.01
N VAL A 85 -0.61 8.53 -4.19
CA VAL A 85 -1.38 7.62 -3.34
C VAL A 85 -0.89 7.66 -1.89
N SER A 86 0.42 7.71 -1.66
CA SER A 86 0.98 7.84 -0.31
C SER A 86 0.57 9.14 0.38
N GLU A 87 0.53 10.25 -0.37
CA GLU A 87 0.04 11.54 0.15
C GLU A 87 -1.48 11.49 0.42
N THR A 88 -2.24 10.85 -0.47
CA THR A 88 -3.67 10.63 -0.27
C THR A 88 -3.97 9.86 1.02
N ILE A 89 -3.24 8.79 1.28
CA ILE A 89 -3.39 7.97 2.49
C ILE A 89 -3.10 8.79 3.76
N ARG A 90 -2.17 9.74 3.68
CA ARG A 90 -1.81 10.64 4.79
C ARG A 90 -2.68 11.88 4.89
N SER A 91 -3.56 12.11 3.91
CA SER A 91 -4.45 13.27 3.93
C SER A 91 -5.39 13.22 5.14
N GLU A 92 -5.68 14.38 5.71
CA GLU A 92 -6.56 14.53 6.87
C GLU A 92 -7.92 13.87 6.61
N VAL A 93 -8.48 14.07 5.42
CA VAL A 93 -9.78 13.52 5.01
C VAL A 93 -9.78 11.99 5.01
N ALA A 94 -8.74 11.37 4.48
CA ALA A 94 -8.62 9.91 4.46
C ALA A 94 -8.42 9.34 5.86
N LEU A 95 -7.58 9.98 6.67
CA LEU A 95 -7.32 9.59 8.05
C LEU A 95 -8.57 9.74 8.93
N GLU A 96 -9.33 10.82 8.77
CA GLU A 96 -10.58 11.04 9.51
C GLU A 96 -11.64 9.99 9.16
N LYS A 97 -11.80 9.69 7.87
CA LYS A 97 -12.71 8.63 7.41
C LYS A 97 -12.32 7.27 7.98
N ALA A 98 -11.03 6.95 7.98
CA ALA A 98 -10.51 5.71 8.55
C ALA A 98 -10.64 5.67 10.08
N ALA A 99 -10.43 6.79 10.77
CA ALA A 99 -10.60 6.90 12.20
C ALA A 99 -12.07 6.65 12.60
N ARG A 100 -13.01 7.25 11.90
CA ARG A 100 -14.46 7.02 12.10
C ARG A 100 -14.84 5.56 11.85
N ALA A 101 -14.38 4.97 10.75
CA ALA A 101 -14.66 3.57 10.41
C ALA A 101 -14.14 2.58 11.44
N ALA A 102 -13.00 2.90 12.08
CA ALA A 102 -12.34 2.05 13.08
C ALA A 102 -12.72 2.42 14.53
N ASP A 103 -13.60 3.39 14.76
CA ASP A 103 -13.93 3.92 16.09
C ASP A 103 -12.65 4.31 16.86
N MET A 104 -11.83 5.15 16.21
CA MET A 104 -10.55 5.65 16.74
C MET A 104 -10.52 7.18 16.71
N ARG A 105 -9.69 7.77 17.58
CA ARG A 105 -9.39 9.20 17.50
C ARG A 105 -8.39 9.44 16.35
N LEU A 106 -8.58 10.50 15.59
CA LEU A 106 -7.69 10.88 14.50
C LEU A 106 -6.22 10.94 14.92
N GLY A 107 -5.92 11.48 16.10
CA GLY A 107 -4.57 11.55 16.66
C GLY A 107 -3.92 10.18 16.88
N GLN A 108 -4.71 9.11 17.04
CA GLN A 108 -4.18 7.74 17.17
C GLN A 108 -3.77 7.14 15.83
N LEU A 109 -4.29 7.65 14.71
CA LEU A 109 -3.91 7.23 13.36
C LEU A 109 -2.75 8.05 12.80
N ARG A 110 -2.65 9.33 13.17
CA ARG A 110 -1.53 10.18 12.76
C ARG A 110 -0.22 9.54 13.23
N GLY A 111 0.72 9.36 12.30
CA GLY A 111 2.01 8.72 12.57
C GLY A 111 1.97 7.18 12.64
N ASN A 112 0.80 6.57 12.73
CA ASN A 112 0.62 5.11 12.80
C ASN A 112 0.15 4.49 11.47
N VAL A 113 0.14 5.26 10.39
CA VAL A 113 -0.17 4.83 9.02
C VAL A 113 1.07 4.97 8.17
N THR A 114 1.46 3.88 7.53
CA THR A 114 2.57 3.86 6.58
C THR A 114 2.13 3.20 5.28
N SER A 115 2.68 3.69 4.18
CA SER A 115 2.49 3.09 2.86
C SER A 115 3.85 2.72 2.27
N SER A 116 3.91 1.61 1.59
CA SER A 116 5.10 1.14 0.89
C SER A 116 4.74 0.58 -0.47
N ILE A 117 5.60 0.87 -1.46
CA ILE A 117 5.46 0.33 -2.81
C ILE A 117 6.05 -1.08 -2.82
N VAL A 118 5.29 -2.04 -3.33
CA VAL A 118 5.80 -3.40 -3.53
C VAL A 118 6.58 -3.42 -4.85
N THR A 119 7.88 -3.61 -4.77
CA THR A 119 8.74 -3.70 -5.96
C THR A 119 9.19 -5.14 -6.17
N THR A 120 9.12 -5.60 -7.40
CA THR A 120 9.76 -6.83 -7.84
C THR A 120 11.23 -6.54 -8.14
N ALA A 121 12.12 -7.49 -7.88
CA ALA A 121 13.55 -7.34 -8.18
C ALA A 121 13.74 -6.94 -9.66
N GLY A 122 14.47 -5.86 -9.91
CA GLY A 122 14.77 -5.35 -11.25
C GLY A 122 13.75 -4.34 -11.83
N GLN A 123 12.63 -4.07 -11.16
CA GLN A 123 11.69 -3.03 -11.61
C GLN A 123 11.93 -1.68 -10.90
N PRO A 124 11.86 -0.55 -11.63
CA PRO A 124 11.87 0.77 -11.01
C PRO A 124 10.69 0.93 -10.05
N LYS A 125 10.95 1.49 -8.86
CA LYS A 125 9.94 1.69 -7.81
C LYS A 125 8.70 2.46 -8.26
N ASN A 126 8.84 3.29 -9.30
CA ASN A 126 7.77 4.17 -9.79
C ASN A 126 6.75 3.46 -10.69
N LEU A 127 7.04 2.25 -11.15
CA LEU A 127 6.20 1.52 -12.12
C LEU A 127 5.40 0.38 -11.50
N SER A 128 5.58 0.09 -10.22
CA SER A 128 4.78 -0.94 -9.57
C SER A 128 3.38 -0.42 -9.24
N PRO A 129 2.33 -1.06 -9.74
CA PRO A 129 0.95 -0.69 -9.44
C PRO A 129 0.47 -1.18 -8.08
N LEU A 130 1.36 -1.77 -7.26
CA LEU A 130 1.01 -2.37 -5.98
C LEU A 130 1.50 -1.52 -4.82
N VAL A 131 0.58 -1.18 -3.91
CA VAL A 131 0.87 -0.42 -2.70
C VAL A 131 0.38 -1.21 -1.48
N THR A 132 1.27 -1.39 -0.51
CA THR A 132 0.91 -1.94 0.81
C THR A 132 0.61 -0.78 1.75
N ILE A 133 -0.56 -0.81 2.37
CA ILE A 133 -0.95 0.12 3.43
C ILE A 133 -0.83 -0.63 4.75
N GLN A 134 -0.14 -0.02 5.73
CA GLN A 134 0.05 -0.59 7.05
C GLN A 134 -0.52 0.37 8.08
N VAL A 135 -1.28 -0.16 9.03
CA VAL A 135 -1.90 0.61 10.12
C VAL A 135 -1.58 -0.06 11.45
N LEU A 136 -1.14 0.74 12.41
CA LEU A 136 -0.95 0.33 13.80
C LEU A 136 -2.14 0.81 14.63
N ALA A 137 -2.74 -0.11 15.43
CA ALA A 137 -3.87 0.22 16.29
C ALA A 137 -3.89 -0.65 17.56
N PRO A 138 -4.63 -0.23 18.62
CA PRO A 138 -4.67 -0.96 19.89
C PRO A 138 -5.31 -2.34 19.81
N THR A 139 -6.19 -2.58 18.83
CA THR A 139 -6.87 -3.88 18.65
C THR A 139 -6.81 -4.35 17.22
N ARG A 140 -6.93 -5.67 16.99
CA ARG A 140 -7.00 -6.26 15.65
C ARG A 140 -8.10 -5.64 14.80
N ALA A 141 -9.30 -5.56 15.35
CA ALA A 141 -10.47 -5.06 14.62
C ALA A 141 -10.28 -3.60 14.19
N LYS A 142 -9.75 -2.74 15.08
CA LYS A 142 -9.49 -1.34 14.75
C LYS A 142 -8.40 -1.20 13.69
N ALA A 143 -7.33 -1.97 13.78
CA ALA A 143 -6.26 -1.96 12.79
C ALA A 143 -6.77 -2.37 11.40
N SER A 144 -7.50 -3.49 11.30
CA SER A 144 -8.07 -3.97 10.03
C SER A 144 -9.07 -2.99 9.43
N LYS A 145 -10.05 -2.52 10.22
CA LYS A 145 -11.06 -1.56 9.73
C LYS A 145 -10.43 -0.25 9.22
N ALA A 146 -9.42 0.27 9.93
CA ALA A 146 -8.74 1.47 9.50
C ALA A 146 -7.96 1.24 8.19
N ALA A 147 -7.25 0.12 8.06
CA ALA A 147 -6.51 -0.21 6.84
C ALA A 147 -7.43 -0.43 5.64
N ASP A 148 -8.56 -1.15 5.82
CA ASP A 148 -9.56 -1.35 4.75
C ASP A 148 -10.22 -0.04 4.34
N SER A 149 -10.52 0.85 5.29
CA SER A 149 -11.11 2.16 5.00
C SER A 149 -10.13 3.07 4.22
N LEU A 150 -8.84 3.03 4.55
CA LEU A 150 -7.81 3.74 3.79
C LEU A 150 -7.66 3.16 2.37
N ALA A 151 -7.66 1.84 2.23
CA ALA A 151 -7.62 1.17 0.94
C ALA A 151 -8.84 1.55 0.07
N ALA A 152 -10.04 1.55 0.65
CA ALA A 152 -11.26 1.99 -0.05
C ALA A 152 -11.19 3.46 -0.46
N SER A 153 -10.60 4.33 0.37
CA SER A 153 -10.41 5.75 0.04
C SER A 153 -9.46 5.95 -1.14
N VAL A 154 -8.36 5.18 -1.18
CA VAL A 154 -7.43 5.18 -2.32
C VAL A 154 -8.14 4.73 -3.59
N ILE A 155 -8.85 3.59 -3.55
CA ILE A 155 -9.58 3.06 -4.71
C ILE A 155 -10.60 4.09 -5.22
N ALA A 156 -11.37 4.73 -4.33
CA ALA A 156 -12.34 5.74 -4.70
C ALA A 156 -11.71 6.94 -5.42
N GLN A 157 -10.46 7.27 -5.09
CA GLN A 157 -9.74 8.38 -5.72
C GLN A 157 -9.11 8.02 -7.07
N VAL A 158 -8.62 6.79 -7.23
CA VAL A 158 -7.90 6.38 -8.44
C VAL A 158 -8.80 5.79 -9.52
N SER A 159 -10.03 5.37 -9.16
CA SER A 159 -10.94 4.64 -10.05
C SER A 159 -11.84 5.48 -10.96
N PRO A 160 -12.12 6.78 -10.78
CA PRO A 160 -13.19 7.48 -11.51
C PRO A 160 -13.08 7.35 -13.04
N TYR A 161 -11.88 7.54 -13.59
CA TYR A 161 -11.64 7.40 -15.03
C TYR A 161 -11.98 6.00 -15.56
N VAL A 162 -11.52 4.95 -14.87
CA VAL A 162 -11.74 3.57 -15.33
C VAL A 162 -13.21 3.19 -15.17
N LEU A 163 -13.88 3.62 -14.11
CA LEU A 163 -15.30 3.39 -13.90
C LEU A 163 -16.16 4.08 -14.96
N GLU A 164 -15.79 5.28 -15.39
CA GLU A 164 -16.47 5.98 -16.48
C GLU A 164 -16.27 5.23 -17.81
N LYS A 165 -15.04 4.84 -18.12
CA LYS A 165 -14.71 4.04 -19.31
C LYS A 165 -15.51 2.73 -19.35
N ILE A 166 -15.62 2.03 -18.23
CA ILE A 166 -16.43 0.80 -18.13
C ILE A 166 -17.89 1.10 -18.48
N ARG A 167 -18.49 2.16 -17.90
CA ARG A 167 -19.86 2.56 -18.20
C ARG A 167 -20.09 2.90 -19.68
N GLU A 168 -19.17 3.63 -20.27
CA GLU A 168 -19.22 3.97 -21.69
C GLU A 168 -19.15 2.72 -22.57
N LEU A 169 -18.27 1.78 -22.28
CA LEU A 169 -18.14 0.51 -23.00
C LEU A 169 -19.40 -0.37 -22.84
N GLU A 170 -19.97 -0.46 -21.64
CA GLU A 170 -21.23 -1.16 -21.39
C GLU A 170 -22.39 -0.55 -22.21
N GLN A 171 -22.48 0.77 -22.25
CA GLN A 171 -23.47 1.49 -23.06
C GLN A 171 -23.26 1.25 -24.57
N GLN A 172 -22.01 1.27 -25.03
CA GLN A 172 -21.66 0.97 -26.42
C GLN A 172 -22.06 -0.46 -26.80
N ILE A 173 -21.76 -1.43 -25.93
CA ILE A 173 -22.16 -2.84 -26.13
C ILE A 173 -23.68 -2.94 -26.21
N ALA A 174 -24.43 -2.34 -25.31
CA ALA A 174 -25.89 -2.35 -25.32
C ALA A 174 -26.47 -1.68 -26.57
N ASN A 175 -25.87 -0.58 -27.03
CA ASN A 175 -26.26 0.09 -28.26
C ASN A 175 -26.01 -0.80 -29.51
N ASN A 176 -24.82 -1.38 -29.59
CA ASN A 176 -24.47 -2.27 -30.71
C ASN A 176 -25.37 -3.50 -30.74
N GLN A 177 -25.73 -4.07 -29.59
CA GLN A 177 -26.69 -5.18 -29.53
C GLN A 177 -28.08 -4.80 -30.06
N ARG A 178 -28.58 -3.60 -29.70
CA ARG A 178 -29.85 -3.07 -30.21
C ARG A 178 -29.81 -2.85 -31.73
N GLN A 179 -28.72 -2.27 -32.23
CA GLN A 179 -28.53 -2.08 -33.68
C GLN A 179 -28.45 -3.40 -34.42
N LEU A 180 -27.77 -4.40 -33.86
CA LEU A 180 -27.67 -5.74 -34.44
C LEU A 180 -29.07 -6.37 -34.57
N ALA A 181 -29.89 -6.31 -33.51
CA ALA A 181 -31.26 -6.81 -33.55
C ALA A 181 -32.14 -6.12 -34.63
N GLU A 182 -31.96 -4.80 -34.79
CA GLU A 182 -32.67 -4.05 -35.83
C GLU A 182 -32.22 -4.43 -37.24
N VAL A 183 -30.91 -4.64 -37.44
CA VAL A 183 -30.37 -5.10 -38.73
C VAL A 183 -30.86 -6.52 -39.03
N ASP A 184 -30.84 -7.43 -38.06
CA ASP A 184 -31.36 -8.79 -38.22
C ASP A 184 -32.86 -8.81 -38.58
N ARG A 185 -33.65 -7.92 -37.96
CA ARG A 185 -35.05 -7.72 -38.31
C ARG A 185 -35.25 -7.24 -39.75
N ARG A 186 -34.42 -6.29 -40.21
CA ARG A 186 -34.47 -5.79 -41.60
C ARG A 186 -34.17 -6.90 -42.61
N ILE A 187 -33.12 -7.71 -42.31
CA ILE A 187 -32.79 -8.88 -43.13
C ILE A 187 -33.96 -9.84 -43.19
N ALA A 188 -34.59 -10.16 -42.05
CA ALA A 188 -35.73 -11.08 -42.00
C ALA A 188 -36.93 -10.55 -42.82
N ILE A 189 -37.25 -9.25 -42.72
CA ILE A 189 -38.33 -8.61 -43.49
C ILE A 189 -38.03 -8.65 -44.98
N ALA A 190 -36.81 -8.28 -45.40
CA ALA A 190 -36.42 -8.29 -46.81
C ALA A 190 -36.44 -9.71 -47.40
N THR A 191 -35.98 -10.70 -46.64
CA THR A 191 -36.03 -12.11 -47.02
C THR A 191 -37.48 -12.60 -47.14
N GLN A 192 -38.35 -12.22 -46.21
CA GLN A 192 -39.77 -12.56 -46.27
C GLN A 192 -40.45 -11.93 -47.50
N GLN A 193 -40.20 -10.66 -47.79
CA GLN A 193 -40.72 -9.97 -48.97
C GLN A 193 -40.28 -10.66 -50.29
N GLN A 194 -38.98 -11.02 -50.33
CA GLN A 194 -38.45 -11.75 -51.48
C GLN A 194 -39.15 -13.10 -51.69
N ASN A 195 -39.33 -13.87 -50.61
CA ASN A 195 -39.97 -15.17 -50.67
C ASN A 195 -41.43 -15.06 -51.09
N LEU A 196 -42.17 -14.07 -50.59
CA LEU A 196 -43.55 -13.81 -51.01
C LEU A 196 -43.66 -13.41 -52.52
N ALA A 197 -42.74 -12.57 -52.99
CA ALA A 197 -42.70 -12.14 -54.37
C ALA A 197 -42.42 -13.31 -55.36
N LEU A 198 -41.50 -14.22 -54.93
CA LEU A 198 -41.06 -15.36 -55.71
C LEU A 198 -42.03 -16.59 -55.59
N ALA A 199 -43.02 -16.54 -54.70
CA ALA A 199 -43.96 -17.64 -54.52
C ALA A 199 -44.67 -17.98 -55.82
N PRO A 200 -44.98 -19.28 -56.09
CA PRO A 200 -45.71 -19.71 -57.32
C PRO A 200 -47.04 -19.00 -57.50
N ASP A 201 -47.76 -18.76 -56.41
CA ASP A 201 -49.08 -18.15 -56.36
C ASP A 201 -49.05 -16.60 -56.31
N SER A 202 -47.90 -16.00 -56.45
CA SER A 202 -47.75 -14.56 -56.42
C SER A 202 -48.38 -13.89 -57.61
N PRO A 203 -49.29 -12.90 -57.44
CA PRO A 203 -49.99 -12.20 -58.51
C PRO A 203 -49.09 -11.25 -59.32
N LEU A 204 -47.78 -11.11 -58.92
CA LEU A 204 -46.84 -10.19 -59.54
C LEU A 204 -46.41 -10.69 -60.95
N SER A 205 -46.25 -9.73 -61.84
CA SER A 205 -45.61 -9.96 -63.14
C SER A 205 -44.14 -10.34 -63.01
N LEU A 206 -43.54 -10.94 -64.02
CA LEU A 206 -42.14 -11.33 -64.02
C LEU A 206 -41.18 -10.11 -63.73
N THR A 207 -41.54 -8.97 -64.36
CA THR A 207 -40.78 -7.72 -64.18
C THR A 207 -40.86 -7.24 -62.73
N GLU A 208 -42.02 -7.27 -62.10
CA GLU A 208 -42.21 -6.88 -60.66
C GLU A 208 -41.54 -7.88 -59.77
N LYS A 209 -41.56 -9.19 -60.00
CA LYS A 209 -40.80 -10.21 -59.26
C LYS A 209 -39.31 -9.93 -59.31
N LEU A 210 -38.74 -9.59 -60.44
CA LEU A 210 -37.35 -9.26 -60.62
C LEU A 210 -37.02 -7.96 -59.90
N LEU A 211 -37.84 -6.91 -59.94
CA LEU A 211 -37.63 -5.66 -59.28
C LEU A 211 -37.61 -5.84 -57.74
N VAL A 212 -38.61 -6.55 -57.19
CA VAL A 212 -38.69 -6.87 -55.77
C VAL A 212 -37.47 -7.67 -55.30
N SER A 213 -37.10 -8.72 -56.08
CA SER A 213 -35.96 -9.57 -55.76
C SER A 213 -34.64 -8.77 -55.76
N THR A 214 -34.44 -7.92 -56.77
CA THR A 214 -33.24 -7.08 -56.88
C THR A 214 -33.16 -6.08 -55.71
N ASN A 215 -34.27 -5.43 -55.37
CA ASN A 215 -34.34 -4.50 -54.27
C ASN A 215 -34.14 -5.18 -52.89
N SER A 216 -34.77 -6.35 -52.70
CA SER A 216 -34.58 -7.16 -51.48
C SER A 216 -33.14 -7.63 -51.36
N ASN A 217 -32.51 -8.12 -52.42
CA ASN A 217 -31.11 -8.52 -52.40
C ASN A 217 -30.16 -7.34 -52.08
N ALA A 218 -30.40 -6.16 -52.66
CA ALA A 218 -29.62 -4.96 -52.34
C ALA A 218 -29.75 -4.58 -50.86
N THR A 219 -30.98 -4.68 -50.31
CA THR A 219 -31.26 -4.43 -48.89
C THR A 219 -30.56 -5.46 -47.99
N ILE A 220 -30.64 -6.74 -48.32
CA ILE A 220 -29.99 -7.82 -47.58
C ILE A 220 -28.48 -7.63 -47.59
N ASN A 221 -27.85 -7.45 -48.74
CA ASN A 221 -26.39 -7.26 -48.84
C ASN A 221 -25.89 -6.03 -48.03
N SER A 222 -26.61 -4.91 -48.12
CA SER A 222 -26.33 -3.72 -47.34
C SER A 222 -26.47 -3.97 -45.84
N ALA A 223 -27.49 -4.67 -45.41
CA ALA A 223 -27.73 -5.02 -44.01
C ALA A 223 -26.73 -6.03 -43.50
N GLU A 224 -26.30 -7.01 -44.27
CA GLU A 224 -25.25 -7.97 -43.90
C GLU A 224 -23.88 -7.26 -43.73
N GLY A 225 -23.51 -6.32 -44.62
CA GLY A 225 -22.33 -5.51 -44.47
C GLY A 225 -22.34 -4.70 -43.15
N ARG A 226 -23.51 -4.10 -42.84
CA ARG A 226 -23.68 -3.36 -41.56
C ARG A 226 -23.64 -4.30 -40.35
N ARG A 227 -24.25 -5.49 -40.46
CA ARG A 227 -24.19 -6.53 -39.43
C ARG A 227 -22.74 -6.90 -39.09
N ALA A 228 -21.92 -7.16 -40.10
CA ALA A 228 -20.52 -7.51 -39.94
C ALA A 228 -19.73 -6.39 -39.23
N SER A 229 -19.96 -5.12 -39.59
CA SER A 229 -19.36 -3.97 -38.93
C SER A 229 -19.77 -3.89 -37.46
N ILE A 230 -21.06 -3.98 -37.14
CA ILE A 230 -21.56 -3.95 -35.75
C ILE A 230 -20.99 -5.10 -34.92
N GLN A 231 -20.88 -6.31 -35.51
CA GLN A 231 -20.28 -7.46 -34.82
C GLN A 231 -18.79 -7.23 -34.50
N SER A 232 -18.03 -6.61 -35.42
CA SER A 232 -16.66 -6.23 -35.20
C SER A 232 -16.53 -5.21 -34.06
N ASP A 233 -17.37 -4.16 -34.08
CA ASP A 233 -17.40 -3.12 -33.04
C ASP A 233 -17.79 -3.71 -31.67
N LEU A 234 -18.77 -4.64 -31.65
CA LEU A 234 -19.19 -5.34 -30.45
C LEU A 234 -18.05 -6.18 -29.84
N THR A 235 -17.29 -6.88 -30.70
CA THR A 235 -16.14 -7.68 -30.27
C THR A 235 -15.04 -6.79 -29.69
N SER A 236 -14.72 -5.70 -30.36
CA SER A 236 -13.74 -4.73 -29.90
C SER A 236 -14.13 -4.09 -28.56
N ALA A 237 -15.40 -3.67 -28.43
CA ALA A 237 -15.91 -3.10 -27.18
C ALA A 237 -15.86 -4.09 -26.02
N ARG A 238 -16.16 -5.36 -26.24
CA ARG A 238 -16.06 -6.43 -25.23
C ARG A 238 -14.60 -6.70 -24.82
N GLN A 239 -13.67 -6.68 -25.76
CA GLN A 239 -12.24 -6.84 -25.45
C GLN A 239 -11.73 -5.67 -24.60
N LEU A 240 -12.11 -4.44 -24.95
CA LEU A 240 -11.74 -3.25 -24.16
C LEU A 240 -12.38 -3.27 -22.77
N LEU A 241 -13.64 -3.71 -22.66
CA LEU A 241 -14.29 -3.87 -21.37
C LEU A 241 -13.57 -4.88 -20.48
N SER A 242 -13.20 -6.04 -21.03
CA SER A 242 -12.42 -7.05 -20.31
C SER A 242 -11.08 -6.52 -19.85
N LEU A 243 -10.40 -5.72 -20.67
CA LEU A 243 -9.16 -5.05 -20.30
C LEU A 243 -9.38 -4.06 -19.15
N ALA A 244 -10.43 -3.23 -19.24
CA ALA A 244 -10.77 -2.24 -18.24
C ALA A 244 -11.09 -2.88 -16.88
N GLU A 245 -11.87 -3.95 -16.86
CA GLU A 245 -12.26 -4.66 -15.64
C GLU A 245 -11.10 -5.43 -14.97
N ASN A 246 -10.27 -6.10 -15.76
CA ASN A 246 -9.28 -7.04 -15.24
C ASN A 246 -7.90 -6.43 -15.03
N VAL A 247 -7.52 -5.43 -15.84
CA VAL A 247 -6.18 -4.82 -15.81
C VAL A 247 -6.21 -3.38 -15.33
N GLU A 248 -7.18 -2.57 -15.80
CA GLU A 248 -7.18 -1.14 -15.46
C GLU A 248 -7.83 -0.85 -14.10
N ARG A 249 -8.78 -1.67 -13.67
CA ARG A 249 -9.56 -1.43 -12.45
C ARG A 249 -8.72 -1.62 -11.20
N SER A 250 -8.75 -0.61 -10.33
CA SER A 250 -8.13 -0.68 -9.00
C SER A 250 -8.94 -1.61 -8.08
N ARG A 251 -8.24 -2.39 -7.25
CA ARG A 251 -8.88 -3.35 -6.33
C ARG A 251 -8.01 -3.67 -5.13
N ILE A 252 -8.63 -4.11 -4.04
CA ILE A 252 -7.93 -4.72 -2.93
C ILE A 252 -7.53 -6.14 -3.34
N VAL A 253 -6.23 -6.42 -3.34
CA VAL A 253 -5.67 -7.74 -3.65
C VAL A 253 -5.70 -8.62 -2.41
N LEU A 254 -5.28 -8.05 -1.28
CA LEU A 254 -5.31 -8.70 0.02
C LEU A 254 -6.06 -7.80 1.01
N PRO A 255 -7.19 -8.27 1.57
CA PRO A 255 -7.89 -7.53 2.61
C PRO A 255 -7.02 -7.38 3.86
N ALA A 256 -7.33 -6.39 4.70
CA ALA A 256 -6.52 -6.07 5.85
C ALA A 256 -6.48 -7.22 6.88
N ALA A 257 -5.31 -7.83 7.02
CA ALA A 257 -5.03 -8.83 8.04
C ALA A 257 -4.20 -8.20 9.16
N ALA A 258 -4.73 -8.21 10.39
CA ALA A 258 -4.04 -7.67 11.55
C ALA A 258 -3.30 -8.77 12.32
N GLN A 259 -2.01 -8.54 12.54
CA GLN A 259 -1.14 -9.38 13.34
C GLN A 259 -0.67 -8.59 14.57
N LYS A 260 -0.31 -9.30 15.62
CA LYS A 260 0.28 -8.67 16.80
C LYS A 260 1.64 -8.09 16.38
N ALA A 261 1.78 -6.78 16.44
CA ALA A 261 3.09 -6.16 16.29
C ALA A 261 3.93 -6.60 17.47
N SER A 262 5.15 -7.09 17.21
CA SER A 262 6.07 -7.47 18.27
C SER A 262 6.37 -6.21 19.09
N ALA A 263 5.62 -6.02 20.19
CA ALA A 263 6.11 -5.16 21.25
C ALA A 263 7.51 -5.71 21.61
N THR A 264 8.45 -4.83 21.90
CA THR A 264 9.79 -5.18 22.34
C THR A 264 9.69 -6.35 23.30
N SER A 265 10.24 -7.51 22.95
CA SER A 265 10.06 -8.72 23.77
C SER A 265 10.54 -8.38 25.17
N ARG A 266 9.81 -8.78 26.22
CA ARG A 266 10.19 -8.54 27.61
C ARG A 266 11.65 -8.92 27.87
N ARG A 267 12.13 -9.96 27.20
CA ARG A 267 13.53 -10.39 27.21
C ARG A 267 14.47 -9.32 26.66
N ASN A 268 14.14 -8.73 25.52
CA ASN A 268 14.97 -7.69 24.92
C ASN A 268 14.96 -6.40 25.76
N ALA A 269 13.80 -6.05 26.33
CA ALA A 269 13.69 -4.89 27.22
C ALA A 269 14.52 -5.11 28.51
N ALA A 270 14.48 -6.32 29.09
CA ALA A 270 15.31 -6.69 30.24
C ALA A 270 16.81 -6.66 29.88
N ALA A 271 17.18 -7.21 28.70
CA ALA A 271 18.58 -7.24 28.26
C ALA A 271 19.12 -5.82 28.03
N VAL A 272 18.38 -4.96 27.32
CA VAL A 272 18.79 -3.55 27.09
C VAL A 272 18.84 -2.76 28.40
N GLY A 273 17.80 -2.89 29.23
CA GLY A 273 17.77 -2.22 30.55
C GLY A 273 18.92 -2.71 31.45
N GLY A 274 19.18 -4.02 31.45
CA GLY A 274 20.29 -4.61 32.21
C GLY A 274 21.65 -4.12 31.72
N LEU A 275 21.87 -4.03 30.42
CA LEU A 275 23.12 -3.54 29.83
C LEU A 275 23.38 -2.05 30.19
N ILE A 276 22.33 -1.22 30.08
CA ILE A 276 22.40 0.18 30.49
C ILE A 276 22.69 0.28 32.01
N GLY A 277 22.00 -0.52 32.81
CA GLY A 277 22.22 -0.57 34.27
C GLY A 277 23.63 -1.04 34.65
N LEU A 278 24.18 -2.03 33.91
CA LEU A 278 25.55 -2.50 34.10
C LEU A 278 26.59 -1.39 33.81
N LEU A 279 26.40 -0.65 32.72
CA LEU A 279 27.26 0.48 32.35
C LEU A 279 27.21 1.59 33.40
N LEU A 280 26.00 1.97 33.84
CA LEU A 280 25.83 2.98 34.89
C LEU A 280 26.40 2.54 36.24
N GLY A 281 26.20 1.26 36.62
CA GLY A 281 26.79 0.66 37.81
C GLY A 281 28.31 0.59 37.77
N GLY A 282 28.88 0.29 36.58
CA GLY A 282 30.33 0.35 36.35
C GLY A 282 30.89 1.77 36.48
N LEU A 283 30.26 2.76 35.91
CA LEU A 283 30.61 4.16 36.07
C LEU A 283 30.52 4.61 37.53
N ALA A 284 29.46 4.22 38.24
CA ALA A 284 29.29 4.49 39.65
C ALA A 284 30.41 3.86 40.52
N ALA A 285 30.86 2.65 40.15
CA ALA A 285 31.97 2.00 40.84
C ALA A 285 33.29 2.77 40.71
N ILE A 286 33.55 3.37 39.54
CA ILE A 286 34.76 4.19 39.30
C ILE A 286 34.68 5.52 40.04
N VAL A 287 33.52 6.20 40.03
CA VAL A 287 33.33 7.54 40.64
C VAL A 287 33.22 7.47 42.17
N ALA A 288 32.65 6.41 42.71
CA ALA A 288 32.47 6.26 44.17
C ALA A 288 33.79 5.98 44.93
N ASP A 289 34.88 5.57 44.26
CA ASP A 289 36.14 5.20 44.86
C ASP A 289 36.80 6.33 45.66
N PRO A 290 36.95 7.55 45.14
CA PRO A 290 37.60 8.64 45.88
C PRO A 290 36.79 9.17 47.08
N TRP A 291 35.47 8.98 47.07
CA TRP A 291 34.59 9.45 48.13
C TRP A 291 34.60 8.55 49.36
N ILE A 292 34.73 7.26 49.19
CA ILE A 292 34.70 6.26 50.28
C ILE A 292 36.09 6.18 50.95
N GLN A 293 37.17 6.32 50.18
CA GLN A 293 38.53 6.39 50.77
C GLN A 293 38.73 7.60 51.68
N ARG A 294 38.09 8.74 51.36
CA ARG A 294 38.13 9.92 52.24
C ARG A 294 37.36 9.73 53.55
N ARG A 295 36.33 8.90 53.61
CA ARG A 295 35.58 8.61 54.84
C ARG A 295 36.29 7.62 55.75
N SER A 296 37.00 6.64 55.22
CA SER A 296 37.80 5.68 56.04
C SER A 296 39.06 6.33 56.62
N ALA A 297 39.61 7.37 55.97
CA ALA A 297 40.73 8.13 56.47
C ALA A 297 40.33 9.16 57.56
N ALA A 298 39.07 9.52 57.72
CA ALA A 298 38.56 10.45 58.71
C ALA A 298 38.09 9.76 60.01
N SER A 299 38.05 8.40 60.02
CA SER A 299 37.62 7.58 61.15
C SER A 299 38.75 6.77 61.80
N ALA A 300 40.01 6.93 61.37
CA ALA A 300 41.21 6.43 61.93
C ALA A 300 42.01 7.60 62.59
#